data_c17c4f4547d7e8218092df2aed1120c8
#
_entry.id   c17c4f4547d7e8218092df2aed1120c8
#
_cell.length_a   1.000
_cell.length_b   1.000
_cell.length_c   1.000
_cell.angle_alpha   90.00
_cell.angle_beta   90.00
_cell.angle_gamma   90.00
#
_symmetry.space_group_name_H-M   'P 1'
#
loop_
_entity.id
_entity.type
_entity.pdbx_description
1 polymer ?
#
loop_
_entity_poly.entity_id
_entity_poly.type
_entity_poly.pdbx_seq_one_letter_code
_entity_poly.pdbx_strand_id
1 'polypeptide(L)'
;MLFSSAISLVGLCYSIVIMCLYLWKRRVKSERKVANLFFTILVIFLVFLGFLDIGCVVAIAGMDKHPVFTEVLCRLHILADIIFTSVSLVYIYSVTINEELITNYTKVRRVLVASLIVIDMLIYLLTFMLPIAYHTNINPNYLLIGGPGMYPIYILSLMGAIASVIMIWKYKKTNPKELTVPVAYFSVVFLFFSIIVFVVFEYRFNMIYIMYVFLINALFFTVESQDTKLLAQAEESRREAEIANKAKSDFLSSISHEIRTPMNTILGFSQALLEEKNLTQDLVKHDVKDIKQASGDLLELINNILDISRIESGKETLESKEYRIEDLLMEINSVTSAKVSRDVLDFKINVDGNIPTKFKGDSDKIYKILVNTLANAISHTKFGSVSLDVGGAYVGENYKLSLIVANTGHEMTEAEFNRSFEDFSEEGASIGTDSVKLGLIVAKRLVDIMGGTIDFRNEKGKGTRYLISLDQAVVDDMKVGAISFDNSGVVERKPLDLSGKKVLVVDDNIVNIKLATRLLEQFNLEVNSCLNGRDCIDLIKKNHYDVLFLDHMMPDLDGIATIHILRDDGCTIPIIALTANSYSGSRDRYISEGFTDYLAKPFKYKDLHKILQKYLGGDGE
;
A
#
# COMPACT_ATOMS: atom_id res chain seq x y z
N MET A 1 -47.28 39.61 -27.18
CA MET A 1 -47.78 38.30 -26.77
C MET A 1 -46.81 37.17 -27.15
N LEU A 2 -46.47 37.00 -28.42
CA LEU A 2 -45.60 35.90 -28.90
C LEU A 2 -44.23 35.85 -28.25
N PHE A 3 -43.57 36.99 -27.97
CA PHE A 3 -42.22 37.00 -27.44
C PHE A 3 -42.15 36.66 -25.95
N SER A 4 -43.04 37.22 -25.11
CA SER A 4 -43.08 36.87 -23.67
C SER A 4 -43.47 35.44 -23.45
N SER A 5 -44.46 34.93 -24.18
CA SER A 5 -44.84 33.51 -24.09
C SER A 5 -43.76 32.57 -24.61
N ALA A 6 -43.02 32.97 -25.65
CA ALA A 6 -41.90 32.17 -26.17
C ALA A 6 -40.77 32.05 -25.17
N ILE A 7 -40.40 33.14 -24.47
CA ILE A 7 -39.37 33.12 -23.43
C ILE A 7 -39.77 32.23 -22.25
N SER A 8 -41.02 32.39 -21.75
CA SER A 8 -41.53 31.56 -20.64
C SER A 8 -41.59 30.09 -21.05
N LEU A 9 -41.98 29.79 -22.29
CA LEU A 9 -42.04 28.44 -22.83
C LEU A 9 -40.63 27.81 -22.93
N VAL A 10 -39.64 28.56 -23.42
CA VAL A 10 -38.24 28.10 -23.49
C VAL A 10 -37.71 27.81 -22.07
N GLY A 11 -37.97 28.72 -21.12
CA GLY A 11 -37.61 28.53 -19.73
C GLY A 11 -38.24 27.28 -19.11
N LEU A 12 -39.53 27.05 -19.38
CA LEU A 12 -40.24 25.88 -18.91
C LEU A 12 -39.70 24.57 -19.52
N CYS A 13 -39.47 24.53 -20.82
CA CYS A 13 -38.88 23.36 -21.48
C CYS A 13 -37.53 23.04 -20.89
N TYR A 14 -36.70 24.05 -20.65
CA TYR A 14 -35.38 23.89 -20.06
C TYR A 14 -35.45 23.39 -18.61
N SER A 15 -36.37 23.90 -17.80
CA SER A 15 -36.61 23.45 -16.43
C SER A 15 -37.02 21.96 -16.38
N ILE A 16 -37.85 21.52 -17.34
CA ILE A 16 -38.26 20.10 -17.47
C ILE A 16 -37.03 19.24 -17.80
N VAL A 17 -36.17 19.69 -18.71
CA VAL A 17 -34.94 18.97 -19.07
C VAL A 17 -34.04 18.81 -17.84
N ILE A 18 -33.82 19.90 -17.08
CA ILE A 18 -33.04 19.84 -15.85
C ILE A 18 -33.65 18.88 -14.84
N MET A 19 -34.97 18.92 -14.67
CA MET A 19 -35.67 18.01 -13.78
C MET A 19 -35.47 16.54 -14.20
N CYS A 20 -35.59 16.24 -15.48
CA CYS A 20 -35.37 14.89 -16.00
C CYS A 20 -33.94 14.43 -15.78
N LEU A 21 -32.96 15.28 -16.09
CA LEU A 21 -31.53 14.99 -15.86
C LEU A 21 -31.22 14.77 -14.37
N TYR A 22 -31.75 15.61 -13.50
CA TYR A 22 -31.60 15.48 -12.06
C TYR A 22 -32.23 14.19 -11.53
N LEU A 23 -33.47 13.86 -11.90
CA LEU A 23 -34.17 12.65 -11.47
C LEU A 23 -33.48 11.39 -11.98
N TRP A 24 -32.95 11.41 -13.21
CA TRP A 24 -32.13 10.32 -13.74
C TRP A 24 -30.88 10.10 -12.94
N LYS A 25 -30.19 11.17 -12.58
CA LYS A 25 -28.92 11.15 -11.81
C LYS A 25 -29.13 10.78 -10.32
N ARG A 26 -30.28 11.08 -9.74
CA ARG A 26 -30.61 10.79 -8.32
C ARG A 26 -30.57 9.32 -7.94
N ARG A 27 -30.46 8.39 -8.90
CA ARG A 27 -30.28 6.96 -8.63
C ARG A 27 -28.94 6.66 -7.94
N VAL A 28 -27.99 7.58 -7.96
CA VAL A 28 -26.70 7.47 -7.25
C VAL A 28 -26.90 8.00 -5.83
N LYS A 29 -26.64 7.18 -4.81
CA LYS A 29 -26.74 7.56 -3.39
C LYS A 29 -25.77 8.70 -3.08
N SER A 30 -26.28 9.83 -2.58
CA SER A 30 -25.48 10.94 -2.05
C SER A 30 -25.59 10.99 -0.52
N GLU A 31 -24.50 11.32 0.17
CA GLU A 31 -24.48 11.45 1.64
C GLU A 31 -25.24 12.68 2.14
N ARG A 32 -25.39 13.73 1.33
CA ARG A 32 -26.06 14.99 1.69
C ARG A 32 -27.58 14.92 1.54
N LYS A 33 -28.23 14.07 2.32
CA LYS A 33 -29.69 13.82 2.22
C LYS A 33 -30.56 15.09 2.29
N VAL A 34 -30.16 16.07 3.11
CA VAL A 34 -30.94 17.30 3.36
C VAL A 34 -30.79 18.30 2.22
N ALA A 35 -29.54 18.56 1.77
CA ALA A 35 -29.30 19.44 0.62
C ALA A 35 -30.00 18.90 -0.63
N ASN A 36 -29.90 17.61 -0.89
CA ASN A 36 -30.58 16.94 -2.00
C ASN A 36 -32.10 17.06 -1.94
N LEU A 37 -32.69 17.04 -0.75
CA LEU A 37 -34.14 17.25 -0.59
C LEU A 37 -34.53 18.67 -1.03
N PHE A 38 -33.82 19.69 -0.54
CA PHE A 38 -34.10 21.08 -0.91
C PHE A 38 -33.83 21.36 -2.39
N PHE A 39 -32.78 20.80 -2.95
CA PHE A 39 -32.52 20.88 -4.40
C PHE A 39 -33.66 20.22 -5.22
N THR A 40 -34.14 19.04 -4.78
CA THR A 40 -35.30 18.38 -5.42
C THR A 40 -36.52 19.27 -5.39
N ILE A 41 -36.79 19.91 -4.24
CA ILE A 41 -37.92 20.83 -4.09
C ILE A 41 -37.75 22.01 -5.05
N LEU A 42 -36.58 22.61 -5.13
CA LEU A 42 -36.30 23.73 -6.02
C LEU A 42 -36.52 23.39 -7.49
N VAL A 43 -36.05 22.24 -7.95
CA VAL A 43 -36.19 21.81 -9.36
C VAL A 43 -37.66 21.57 -9.71
N ILE A 44 -38.42 20.89 -8.84
CA ILE A 44 -39.85 20.66 -9.05
C ILE A 44 -40.58 22.00 -9.04
N PHE A 45 -40.26 22.87 -8.10
CA PHE A 45 -40.90 24.15 -7.94
C PHE A 45 -40.58 25.11 -9.09
N LEU A 46 -39.40 25.03 -9.69
CA LEU A 46 -39.03 25.78 -10.89
C LEU A 46 -39.92 25.42 -12.08
N VAL A 47 -40.24 24.15 -12.28
CA VAL A 47 -41.17 23.73 -13.32
C VAL A 47 -42.59 24.27 -13.06
N PHE A 48 -43.02 24.25 -11.79
CA PHE A 48 -44.30 24.82 -11.39
C PHE A 48 -44.37 26.32 -11.65
N LEU A 49 -43.31 27.08 -11.32
CA LEU A 49 -43.20 28.50 -11.63
C LEU A 49 -43.30 28.78 -13.13
N GLY A 50 -42.70 27.95 -13.98
CA GLY A 50 -42.79 28.07 -15.42
C GLY A 50 -44.24 27.93 -15.96
N PHE A 51 -45.01 27.01 -15.40
CA PHE A 51 -46.44 26.91 -15.74
C PHE A 51 -47.24 28.13 -15.28
N LEU A 52 -46.97 28.65 -14.06
CA LEU A 52 -47.59 29.87 -13.56
C LEU A 52 -47.25 31.08 -14.41
N ASP A 53 -45.98 31.20 -14.83
CA ASP A 53 -45.51 32.29 -15.68
C ASP A 53 -46.26 32.33 -17.02
N ILE A 54 -46.38 31.18 -17.70
CA ILE A 54 -47.15 31.05 -18.93
C ILE A 54 -48.63 31.38 -18.65
N GLY A 55 -49.19 30.87 -17.55
CA GLY A 55 -50.55 31.13 -17.14
C GLY A 55 -50.84 32.63 -16.95
N CYS A 56 -49.91 33.36 -16.30
CA CYS A 56 -49.99 34.82 -16.14
C CYS A 56 -49.98 35.53 -17.49
N VAL A 57 -49.06 35.17 -18.39
CA VAL A 57 -49.02 35.78 -19.74
C VAL A 57 -50.32 35.59 -20.49
N VAL A 58 -50.92 34.37 -20.45
CA VAL A 58 -52.22 34.09 -21.10
C VAL A 58 -53.36 34.84 -20.42
N ALA A 59 -53.36 34.91 -19.07
CA ALA A 59 -54.43 35.63 -18.32
C ALA A 59 -54.39 37.13 -18.57
N ILE A 60 -53.20 37.75 -18.61
CA ILE A 60 -53.04 39.19 -18.91
C ILE A 60 -53.53 39.51 -20.34
N ALA A 61 -53.30 38.58 -21.30
CA ALA A 61 -53.84 38.74 -22.66
C ALA A 61 -55.35 38.72 -22.72
N GLY A 62 -56.03 38.06 -21.79
CA GLY A 62 -57.50 37.95 -21.68
C GLY A 62 -58.07 38.81 -20.55
N MET A 63 -57.34 39.80 -20.02
CA MET A 63 -57.71 40.56 -18.82
C MET A 63 -59.02 41.30 -18.95
N ASP A 64 -59.32 41.82 -20.12
CA ASP A 64 -60.60 42.56 -20.38
C ASP A 64 -61.80 41.66 -20.12
N LYS A 65 -61.71 40.35 -20.30
CA LYS A 65 -62.77 39.39 -20.08
C LYS A 65 -62.87 38.84 -18.68
N HIS A 66 -61.70 38.68 -18.02
CA HIS A 66 -61.53 38.01 -16.71
C HIS A 66 -60.57 38.73 -15.76
N PRO A 67 -60.82 40.00 -15.36
CA PRO A 67 -59.87 40.79 -14.60
C PRO A 67 -59.53 40.20 -13.22
N VAL A 68 -60.53 39.67 -12.50
CA VAL A 68 -60.35 39.07 -11.18
C VAL A 68 -59.47 37.81 -11.25
N PHE A 69 -59.71 36.96 -12.25
CA PHE A 69 -58.89 35.74 -12.44
C PHE A 69 -57.43 36.10 -12.74
N THR A 70 -57.20 37.08 -13.58
CA THR A 70 -55.85 37.57 -13.92
C THR A 70 -55.13 38.08 -12.67
N GLU A 71 -55.79 38.88 -11.85
CA GLU A 71 -55.19 39.38 -10.61
C GLU A 71 -54.86 38.26 -9.62
N VAL A 72 -55.75 37.33 -9.41
CA VAL A 72 -55.51 36.18 -8.52
C VAL A 72 -54.31 35.34 -9.00
N LEU A 73 -54.25 35.05 -10.31
CA LEU A 73 -53.15 34.26 -10.86
C LEU A 73 -51.80 34.96 -10.77
N CYS A 74 -51.76 36.29 -11.04
CA CYS A 74 -50.52 37.05 -10.91
C CYS A 74 -50.07 37.17 -9.45
N ARG A 75 -50.98 37.32 -8.49
CA ARG A 75 -50.65 37.29 -7.06
C ARG A 75 -50.15 35.93 -6.60
N LEU A 76 -50.70 34.82 -7.14
CA LEU A 76 -50.21 33.48 -6.87
C LEU A 76 -48.82 33.27 -7.42
N HIS A 77 -48.49 33.82 -8.60
CA HIS A 77 -47.15 33.78 -9.16
C HIS A 77 -46.17 34.54 -8.26
N ILE A 78 -46.52 35.72 -7.78
CA ILE A 78 -45.74 36.51 -6.84
C ILE A 78 -45.42 35.73 -5.55
N LEU A 79 -46.41 35.04 -4.97
CA LEU A 79 -46.25 34.21 -3.81
C LEU A 79 -45.24 33.06 -4.08
N ALA A 80 -45.37 32.42 -5.24
CA ALA A 80 -44.45 31.36 -5.65
C ALA A 80 -43.03 31.84 -5.81
N ASP A 81 -42.77 33.02 -6.38
CA ASP A 81 -41.43 33.64 -6.46
C ASP A 81 -40.82 33.91 -5.08
N ILE A 82 -41.61 34.41 -4.13
CA ILE A 82 -41.17 34.63 -2.74
C ILE A 82 -40.73 33.31 -2.12
N ILE A 83 -41.54 32.26 -2.20
CA ILE A 83 -41.24 30.94 -1.65
C ILE A 83 -39.98 30.34 -2.31
N PHE A 84 -39.85 30.46 -3.63
CA PHE A 84 -38.69 29.95 -4.36
C PHE A 84 -37.39 30.59 -3.89
N THR A 85 -37.37 31.91 -3.67
CA THR A 85 -36.23 32.65 -3.18
C THR A 85 -35.80 32.15 -1.79
N SER A 86 -36.75 31.96 -0.88
CA SER A 86 -36.51 31.48 0.46
C SER A 86 -36.03 30.03 0.50
N VAL A 87 -36.58 29.14 -0.30
CA VAL A 87 -36.09 27.76 -0.42
C VAL A 87 -34.68 27.70 -1.00
N SER A 88 -34.35 28.59 -1.95
CA SER A 88 -33.00 28.72 -2.51
C SER A 88 -31.98 29.12 -1.44
N LEU A 89 -32.32 30.04 -0.54
CA LEU A 89 -31.48 30.42 0.60
C LEU A 89 -31.24 29.26 1.57
N VAL A 90 -32.29 28.48 1.87
CA VAL A 90 -32.14 27.30 2.74
C VAL A 90 -31.24 26.23 2.07
N TYR A 91 -31.37 26.05 0.77
CA TYR A 91 -30.47 25.17 0.01
C TYR A 91 -29.01 25.63 0.08
N ILE A 92 -28.74 26.92 -0.24
CA ILE A 92 -27.38 27.49 -0.15
C ILE A 92 -26.83 27.33 1.26
N TYR A 93 -27.65 27.59 2.29
CA TYR A 93 -27.26 27.37 3.69
C TYR A 93 -26.88 25.89 3.94
N SER A 94 -27.68 24.95 3.46
CA SER A 94 -27.45 23.51 3.69
C SER A 94 -26.22 22.97 2.94
N VAL A 95 -25.80 23.63 1.85
CA VAL A 95 -24.60 23.27 1.09
C VAL A 95 -23.34 23.91 1.69
N THR A 96 -23.45 25.16 2.16
CA THR A 96 -22.28 25.93 2.66
C THR A 96 -21.89 25.60 4.10
N ILE A 97 -22.77 24.98 4.88
CA ILE A 97 -22.49 24.68 6.29
C ILE A 97 -22.37 23.17 6.48
N ASN A 98 -21.21 22.73 6.94
CA ASN A 98 -20.98 21.33 7.26
C ASN A 98 -21.74 20.93 8.54
N GLU A 99 -22.53 19.88 8.51
CA GLU A 99 -23.36 19.38 9.62
C GLU A 99 -22.52 19.06 10.88
N GLU A 100 -21.27 18.63 10.69
CA GLU A 100 -20.37 18.24 11.77
C GLU A 100 -19.80 19.42 12.57
N LEU A 101 -19.80 20.62 11.99
CA LEU A 101 -19.18 21.80 12.60
C LEU A 101 -20.10 22.59 13.55
N ILE A 102 -21.39 22.31 13.57
CA ILE A 102 -22.36 23.04 14.38
C ILE A 102 -23.10 22.11 15.33
N THR A 103 -22.77 22.21 16.61
CA THR A 103 -23.37 21.43 17.71
C THR A 103 -24.92 21.50 17.82
N ASN A 104 -25.58 22.42 17.11
CA ASN A 104 -27.03 22.59 17.05
C ASN A 104 -27.56 22.83 15.64
N TYR A 105 -26.92 22.24 14.61
CA TYR A 105 -27.28 22.44 13.20
C TYR A 105 -28.77 22.30 12.93
N THR A 106 -29.41 21.25 13.43
CA THR A 106 -30.85 21.02 13.23
C THR A 106 -31.73 22.09 13.89
N LYS A 107 -31.33 22.65 15.04
CA LYS A 107 -32.06 23.73 15.72
C LYS A 107 -31.93 25.03 14.98
N VAL A 108 -30.70 25.38 14.56
CA VAL A 108 -30.42 26.62 13.78
C VAL A 108 -31.16 26.57 12.44
N ARG A 109 -31.18 25.44 11.75
CA ARG A 109 -31.92 25.27 10.51
C ARG A 109 -33.42 25.45 10.70
N ARG A 110 -34.01 24.85 11.77
CA ARG A 110 -35.45 25.04 12.07
C ARG A 110 -35.81 26.49 12.33
N VAL A 111 -34.98 27.20 13.08
CA VAL A 111 -35.16 28.64 13.34
C VAL A 111 -35.06 29.44 12.07
N LEU A 112 -34.06 29.15 11.20
CA LEU A 112 -33.91 29.81 9.90
C LEU A 112 -35.15 29.61 9.02
N VAL A 113 -35.61 28.38 8.86
CA VAL A 113 -36.82 28.07 8.05
C VAL A 113 -38.05 28.76 8.63
N ALA A 114 -38.24 28.72 9.94
CA ALA A 114 -39.37 29.38 10.60
C ALA A 114 -39.35 30.90 10.40
N SER A 115 -38.17 31.54 10.55
CA SER A 115 -38.02 32.98 10.33
C SER A 115 -38.27 33.38 8.88
N LEU A 116 -37.80 32.56 7.90
CA LEU A 116 -38.10 32.80 6.48
C LEU A 116 -39.57 32.70 6.17
N ILE A 117 -40.27 31.71 6.70
CA ILE A 117 -41.75 31.57 6.51
C ILE A 117 -42.47 32.82 7.05
N VAL A 118 -42.08 33.35 8.21
CA VAL A 118 -42.68 34.57 8.77
C VAL A 118 -42.40 35.79 7.87
N ILE A 119 -41.16 35.91 7.42
CA ILE A 119 -40.74 36.98 6.51
C ILE A 119 -41.53 36.93 5.19
N ASP A 120 -41.63 35.72 4.58
CA ASP A 120 -42.37 35.50 3.34
C ASP A 120 -43.84 35.89 3.49
N MET A 121 -44.44 35.50 4.61
CA MET A 121 -45.82 35.85 4.91
C MET A 121 -46.03 37.35 5.05
N LEU A 122 -45.11 38.05 5.73
CA LEU A 122 -45.16 39.52 5.86
C LEU A 122 -44.95 40.23 4.51
N ILE A 123 -44.00 39.76 3.72
CA ILE A 123 -43.73 40.32 2.38
C ILE A 123 -44.92 40.10 1.45
N TYR A 124 -45.51 38.88 1.49
CA TYR A 124 -46.71 38.60 0.68
C TYR A 124 -47.93 39.45 1.10
N LEU A 125 -48.11 39.68 2.40
CA LEU A 125 -49.16 40.56 2.90
C LEU A 125 -48.95 42.01 2.40
N LEU A 126 -47.68 42.49 2.41
CA LEU A 126 -47.33 43.78 1.87
C LEU A 126 -47.60 43.87 0.34
N THR A 127 -47.19 42.85 -0.41
CA THR A 127 -47.52 42.79 -1.86
C THR A 127 -49.00 42.74 -2.13
N PHE A 128 -49.79 42.09 -1.26
CA PHE A 128 -51.25 42.04 -1.40
C PHE A 128 -51.90 43.42 -1.22
N MET A 129 -51.32 44.27 -0.37
CA MET A 129 -51.80 45.65 -0.11
C MET A 129 -51.43 46.64 -1.21
N LEU A 130 -50.44 46.33 -2.03
CA LEU A 130 -49.92 47.21 -3.07
C LEU A 130 -50.57 46.90 -4.43
N PRO A 131 -50.83 47.95 -5.25
CA PRO A 131 -51.42 47.76 -6.59
C PRO A 131 -50.42 47.11 -7.56
N ILE A 132 -50.92 46.19 -8.37
CA ILE A 132 -50.20 45.58 -9.50
C ILE A 132 -50.60 46.36 -10.77
N ALA A 133 -49.60 46.73 -11.56
CA ALA A 133 -49.81 47.39 -12.84
C ALA A 133 -49.62 46.37 -13.98
N TYR A 134 -50.59 46.34 -14.89
CA TYR A 134 -50.54 45.48 -16.08
C TYR A 134 -50.33 46.38 -17.31
N HIS A 135 -49.19 46.22 -17.98
CA HIS A 135 -48.83 47.05 -19.14
C HIS A 135 -49.11 46.27 -20.42
N THR A 136 -50.32 46.48 -21.01
CA THR A 136 -50.77 45.88 -22.27
C THR A 136 -50.57 46.81 -23.46
N ASN A 137 -50.38 48.11 -23.24
CA ASN A 137 -50.51 49.13 -24.27
C ASN A 137 -49.22 49.73 -24.85
N ILE A 138 -48.05 49.41 -24.32
CA ILE A 138 -46.79 50.01 -24.79
C ILE A 138 -46.22 49.27 -26.01
N ASN A 139 -46.44 47.96 -26.11
CA ASN A 139 -46.08 47.16 -27.26
C ASN A 139 -46.88 45.83 -27.18
N PRO A 140 -47.70 45.48 -28.15
CA PRO A 140 -48.52 44.28 -28.11
C PRO A 140 -47.71 42.95 -28.07
N ASN A 141 -46.42 43.06 -28.24
CA ASN A 141 -45.51 41.89 -28.15
C ASN A 141 -45.00 41.61 -26.73
N TYR A 142 -45.22 42.50 -25.79
CA TYR A 142 -44.72 42.40 -24.42
C TYR A 142 -45.86 42.56 -23.40
N LEU A 143 -46.19 41.49 -22.71
CA LEU A 143 -47.11 41.48 -21.58
C LEU A 143 -46.31 41.51 -20.29
N LEU A 144 -46.55 42.47 -19.40
CA LEU A 144 -45.72 42.71 -18.24
C LEU A 144 -46.58 42.89 -16.98
N ILE A 145 -46.10 42.31 -15.90
CA ILE A 145 -46.52 42.60 -14.54
C ILE A 145 -45.53 43.60 -13.96
N GLY A 146 -46.03 44.69 -13.44
CA GLY A 146 -45.20 45.74 -12.85
C GLY A 146 -45.92 46.45 -11.71
N GLY A 147 -45.42 47.62 -11.35
CA GLY A 147 -46.00 48.49 -10.32
C GLY A 147 -45.52 48.20 -8.90
N PRO A 148 -45.98 48.97 -7.91
CA PRO A 148 -45.51 48.91 -6.53
C PRO A 148 -45.60 47.52 -5.88
N GLY A 149 -46.54 46.67 -6.30
CA GLY A 149 -46.67 45.31 -5.81
C GLY A 149 -45.51 44.37 -6.13
N MET A 150 -44.64 44.72 -7.09
CA MET A 150 -43.44 43.93 -7.44
C MET A 150 -42.17 44.34 -6.63
N TYR A 151 -42.13 45.51 -6.05
CA TYR A 151 -40.94 45.98 -5.30
C TYR A 151 -40.55 45.06 -4.14
N PRO A 152 -41.48 44.52 -3.34
CA PRO A 152 -41.10 43.62 -2.25
C PRO A 152 -40.37 42.34 -2.72
N ILE A 153 -40.67 41.80 -3.91
CA ILE A 153 -40.01 40.62 -4.48
C ILE A 153 -38.58 40.98 -4.89
N TYR A 154 -38.39 42.12 -5.57
CA TYR A 154 -37.06 42.58 -5.96
C TYR A 154 -36.17 42.85 -4.76
N ILE A 155 -36.74 43.43 -3.69
CA ILE A 155 -36.03 43.69 -2.43
C ILE A 155 -35.66 42.32 -1.79
N LEU A 156 -36.57 41.36 -1.73
CA LEU A 156 -36.30 40.04 -1.16
C LEU A 156 -35.24 39.29 -1.96
N SER A 157 -35.30 39.32 -3.29
CA SER A 157 -34.27 38.73 -4.15
C SER A 157 -32.89 39.33 -3.93
N LEU A 158 -32.83 40.68 -3.84
CA LEU A 158 -31.58 41.37 -3.56
C LEU A 158 -31.04 41.06 -2.16
N MET A 159 -31.88 41.05 -1.14
CA MET A 159 -31.49 40.68 0.23
C MET A 159 -31.01 39.23 0.30
N GLY A 160 -31.69 38.31 -0.40
CA GLY A 160 -31.30 36.91 -0.51
C GLY A 160 -29.93 36.71 -1.17
N ALA A 161 -29.69 37.45 -2.25
CA ALA A 161 -28.39 37.45 -2.91
C ALA A 161 -27.26 37.95 -1.99
N ILE A 162 -27.48 39.07 -1.28
CA ILE A 162 -26.53 39.60 -0.30
C ILE A 162 -26.28 38.60 0.84
N ALA A 163 -27.35 38.02 1.39
CA ALA A 163 -27.24 37.02 2.46
C ALA A 163 -26.43 35.77 2.02
N SER A 164 -26.61 35.30 0.78
CA SER A 164 -25.86 34.17 0.24
C SER A 164 -24.35 34.50 0.11
N VAL A 165 -23.98 35.69 -0.35
CA VAL A 165 -22.57 36.14 -0.42
C VAL A 165 -21.96 36.21 0.97
N ILE A 166 -22.67 36.79 1.95
CA ILE A 166 -22.19 36.89 3.34
C ILE A 166 -21.99 35.49 3.94
N MET A 167 -22.92 34.54 3.75
CA MET A 167 -22.81 33.19 4.22
C MET A 167 -21.55 32.51 3.66
N ILE A 168 -21.33 32.57 2.37
CA ILE A 168 -20.17 31.96 1.73
C ILE A 168 -18.87 32.58 2.22
N TRP A 169 -18.80 33.92 2.33
CA TRP A 169 -17.62 34.62 2.83
C TRP A 169 -17.27 34.21 4.26
N LYS A 170 -18.28 34.05 5.13
CA LYS A 170 -18.12 33.62 6.53
C LYS A 170 -17.59 32.20 6.64
N TYR A 171 -18.05 31.27 5.80
CA TYR A 171 -17.75 29.85 5.90
C TYR A 171 -16.71 29.33 4.89
N LYS A 172 -16.08 30.22 4.10
CA LYS A 172 -15.10 29.84 3.07
C LYS A 172 -13.86 29.10 3.60
N LYS A 173 -13.51 29.29 4.89
CA LYS A 173 -12.34 28.66 5.50
C LYS A 173 -12.61 27.23 6.00
N THR A 174 -13.87 26.87 6.20
CA THR A 174 -14.28 25.58 6.77
C THR A 174 -14.72 24.56 5.72
N ASN A 175 -14.95 25.01 4.49
CA ASN A 175 -15.40 24.15 3.40
C ASN A 175 -14.34 23.98 2.30
N PRO A 176 -14.34 22.83 1.57
CA PRO A 176 -13.47 22.61 0.42
C PRO A 176 -13.61 23.74 -0.61
N LYS A 177 -12.50 24.20 -1.17
CA LYS A 177 -12.48 25.27 -2.18
C LYS A 177 -13.33 24.91 -3.41
N GLU A 178 -13.36 23.64 -3.77
CA GLU A 178 -14.11 23.09 -4.90
C GLU A 178 -15.62 23.30 -4.79
N LEU A 179 -16.17 23.37 -3.58
CA LEU A 179 -17.58 23.60 -3.31
C LEU A 179 -17.89 25.09 -3.11
N THR A 180 -17.03 25.80 -2.41
CA THR A 180 -17.26 27.21 -2.03
C THR A 180 -17.09 28.17 -3.20
N VAL A 181 -16.15 27.91 -4.11
CA VAL A 181 -15.88 28.78 -5.27
C VAL A 181 -17.06 28.84 -6.24
N PRO A 182 -17.67 27.71 -6.70
CA PRO A 182 -18.84 27.75 -7.58
C PRO A 182 -20.03 28.47 -6.94
N VAL A 183 -20.35 28.13 -5.67
CA VAL A 183 -21.48 28.74 -4.97
C VAL A 183 -21.25 30.25 -4.76
N ALA A 184 -20.01 30.68 -4.49
CA ALA A 184 -19.64 32.10 -4.40
C ALA A 184 -19.83 32.81 -5.75
N TYR A 185 -19.33 32.22 -6.83
CA TYR A 185 -19.50 32.76 -8.18
C TYR A 185 -20.98 32.98 -8.51
N PHE A 186 -21.82 31.98 -8.20
CA PHE A 186 -23.26 32.07 -8.42
C PHE A 186 -23.92 33.15 -7.59
N SER A 187 -23.59 33.23 -6.32
CA SER A 187 -24.18 34.25 -5.45
C SER A 187 -23.82 35.66 -5.92
N VAL A 188 -22.62 35.88 -6.44
CA VAL A 188 -22.19 37.14 -7.02
C VAL A 188 -22.93 37.42 -8.34
N VAL A 189 -23.04 36.44 -9.21
CA VAL A 189 -23.79 36.56 -10.47
C VAL A 189 -25.27 36.82 -10.20
N PHE A 190 -25.86 36.12 -9.23
CA PHE A 190 -27.25 36.32 -8.81
C PHE A 190 -27.47 37.75 -8.27
N LEU A 191 -26.57 38.26 -7.44
CA LEU A 191 -26.57 39.63 -6.94
C LEU A 191 -26.51 40.65 -8.09
N PHE A 192 -25.60 40.43 -9.03
CA PHE A 192 -25.44 41.32 -10.18
C PHE A 192 -26.72 41.35 -11.05
N PHE A 193 -27.30 40.22 -11.34
CA PHE A 193 -28.57 40.11 -12.06
C PHE A 193 -29.74 40.74 -11.28
N SER A 194 -29.82 40.53 -9.96
CA SER A 194 -30.84 41.15 -9.11
C SER A 194 -30.75 42.68 -9.13
N ILE A 195 -29.54 43.26 -9.14
CA ILE A 195 -29.31 44.70 -9.27
C ILE A 195 -29.75 45.19 -10.67
N ILE A 196 -29.37 44.46 -11.74
CA ILE A 196 -29.77 44.84 -13.11
C ILE A 196 -31.29 44.83 -13.24
N VAL A 197 -31.97 43.80 -12.75
CA VAL A 197 -33.43 43.72 -12.79
C VAL A 197 -34.06 44.87 -12.02
N PHE A 198 -33.52 45.21 -10.85
CA PHE A 198 -34.03 46.31 -10.04
C PHE A 198 -33.82 47.68 -10.70
N VAL A 199 -32.65 47.93 -11.32
CA VAL A 199 -32.25 49.29 -11.81
C VAL A 199 -32.67 49.53 -13.26
N VAL A 200 -32.56 48.51 -14.12
CA VAL A 200 -32.65 48.70 -15.58
C VAL A 200 -34.02 48.29 -16.15
N PHE A 201 -34.71 47.34 -15.52
CA PHE A 201 -35.85 46.69 -16.12
C PHE A 201 -37.18 46.87 -15.37
N GLU A 202 -37.36 48.05 -14.77
CA GLU A 202 -38.56 48.43 -14.01
C GLU A 202 -39.89 48.05 -14.71
N TYR A 203 -39.86 47.79 -16.02
CA TYR A 203 -41.11 47.60 -16.80
C TYR A 203 -41.03 46.65 -18.01
N ARG A 204 -39.98 45.80 -18.18
CA ARG A 204 -39.83 45.20 -19.51
C ARG A 204 -39.83 43.67 -19.62
N PHE A 205 -39.60 42.90 -18.54
CA PHE A 205 -39.51 41.43 -18.68
C PHE A 205 -39.78 40.66 -17.39
N ASN A 206 -40.40 39.49 -17.46
CA ASN A 206 -40.35 38.52 -16.37
C ASN A 206 -38.98 37.82 -16.30
N MET A 207 -37.94 38.58 -16.03
CA MET A 207 -36.55 38.09 -16.01
C MET A 207 -36.25 37.26 -14.78
N ILE A 208 -37.07 37.34 -13.74
CA ILE A 208 -36.84 36.59 -12.47
C ILE A 208 -36.89 35.10 -12.71
N TYR A 209 -37.88 34.62 -13.47
CA TYR A 209 -38.01 33.20 -13.79
C TYR A 209 -36.78 32.68 -14.57
N ILE A 210 -36.36 33.40 -15.61
CA ILE A 210 -35.16 33.04 -16.40
C ILE A 210 -33.93 32.99 -15.48
N MET A 211 -33.79 33.94 -14.58
CA MET A 211 -32.71 34.00 -13.60
C MET A 211 -32.71 32.76 -12.68
N TYR A 212 -33.89 32.32 -12.22
CA TYR A 212 -34.01 31.09 -11.44
C TYR A 212 -33.63 29.85 -12.26
N VAL A 213 -33.98 29.78 -13.54
CA VAL A 213 -33.56 28.72 -14.45
C VAL A 213 -32.03 28.67 -14.55
N PHE A 214 -31.37 29.80 -14.75
CA PHE A 214 -29.92 29.88 -14.79
C PHE A 214 -29.28 29.51 -13.45
N LEU A 215 -29.83 29.97 -12.32
CA LEU A 215 -29.35 29.66 -10.99
C LEU A 215 -29.37 28.15 -10.72
N ILE A 216 -30.50 27.51 -10.96
CA ILE A 216 -30.65 26.05 -10.74
C ILE A 216 -29.73 25.26 -11.65
N ASN A 217 -29.63 25.66 -12.93
CA ASN A 217 -28.70 25.04 -13.86
C ASN A 217 -27.29 25.04 -13.35
N ALA A 218 -26.88 26.16 -12.93
CA ALA A 218 -25.54 26.36 -12.50
C ALA A 218 -25.25 25.65 -11.18
N LEU A 219 -26.16 25.64 -10.23
CA LEU A 219 -26.05 24.83 -9.02
C LEU A 219 -26.00 23.33 -9.35
N PHE A 220 -26.77 22.87 -10.34
CA PHE A 220 -26.74 21.49 -10.80
C PHE A 220 -25.36 21.11 -11.36
N PHE A 221 -24.80 21.90 -12.27
CA PHE A 221 -23.54 21.56 -12.90
C PHE A 221 -22.31 21.73 -11.98
N THR A 222 -22.38 22.61 -11.01
CA THR A 222 -21.23 22.93 -10.17
C THR A 222 -21.24 22.21 -8.82
N VAL A 223 -22.38 22.08 -8.18
CA VAL A 223 -22.50 21.46 -6.85
C VAL A 223 -22.87 20.00 -6.96
N GLU A 224 -23.99 19.70 -7.58
CA GLU A 224 -24.54 18.34 -7.65
C GLU A 224 -23.71 17.41 -8.56
N SER A 225 -23.01 17.95 -9.59
CA SER A 225 -22.15 17.12 -10.45
C SER A 225 -20.81 16.74 -9.80
N GLN A 226 -20.27 17.59 -8.93
CA GLN A 226 -19.03 17.31 -8.22
C GLN A 226 -19.20 16.24 -7.14
N ASP A 227 -20.30 16.25 -6.39
CA ASP A 227 -20.58 15.23 -5.37
C ASP A 227 -20.60 13.81 -5.97
N THR A 228 -21.14 13.65 -7.18
CA THR A 228 -21.14 12.33 -7.85
C THR A 228 -19.76 11.89 -8.32
N LYS A 229 -18.90 12.82 -8.72
CA LYS A 229 -17.51 12.52 -9.12
C LYS A 229 -16.65 12.14 -7.92
N LEU A 230 -16.80 12.86 -6.81
CA LEU A 230 -16.10 12.56 -5.55
C LEU A 230 -16.54 11.20 -4.97
N LEU A 231 -17.83 10.90 -5.02
CA LEU A 231 -18.35 9.59 -4.60
C LEU A 231 -17.80 8.45 -5.45
N ALA A 232 -17.75 8.63 -6.77
CA ALA A 232 -17.17 7.62 -7.66
C ALA A 232 -15.68 7.39 -7.38
N GLN A 233 -14.91 8.44 -7.12
CA GLN A 233 -13.49 8.33 -6.74
C GLN A 233 -13.31 7.66 -5.37
N ALA A 234 -14.15 8.00 -4.38
CA ALA A 234 -14.10 7.39 -3.06
C ALA A 234 -14.47 5.90 -3.10
N GLU A 235 -15.44 5.52 -3.94
CA GLU A 235 -15.86 4.13 -4.11
C GLU A 235 -14.79 3.29 -4.82
N GLU A 236 -14.09 3.87 -5.81
CA GLU A 236 -12.93 3.26 -6.47
C GLU A 236 -11.79 3.03 -5.47
N SER A 237 -11.37 4.08 -4.73
CA SER A 237 -10.32 3.95 -3.71
C SER A 237 -10.68 2.96 -2.60
N ARG A 238 -11.96 2.90 -2.20
CA ARG A 238 -12.43 1.90 -1.23
C ARG A 238 -12.32 0.48 -1.80
N ARG A 239 -12.70 0.31 -3.07
CA ARG A 239 -12.61 -0.99 -3.74
C ARG A 239 -11.16 -1.46 -3.85
N GLU A 240 -10.24 -0.59 -4.24
CA GLU A 240 -8.82 -0.90 -4.28
C GLU A 240 -8.29 -1.30 -2.88
N ALA A 241 -8.65 -0.55 -1.84
CA ALA A 241 -8.27 -0.87 -0.46
C ALA A 241 -8.87 -2.20 0.03
N GLU A 242 -10.11 -2.53 -0.33
CA GLU A 242 -10.76 -3.80 0.00
C GLU A 242 -10.06 -4.99 -0.69
N ILE A 243 -9.68 -4.85 -1.96
CA ILE A 243 -8.94 -5.85 -2.72
C ILE A 243 -7.57 -6.09 -2.06
N ALA A 244 -6.81 -5.02 -1.79
CA ALA A 244 -5.50 -5.12 -1.14
C ALA A 244 -5.59 -5.76 0.26
N ASN A 245 -6.60 -5.42 1.06
CA ASN A 245 -6.79 -5.99 2.39
C ASN A 245 -7.18 -7.47 2.35
N LYS A 246 -8.01 -7.87 1.39
CA LYS A 246 -8.37 -9.27 1.17
C LYS A 246 -7.15 -10.09 0.79
N ALA A 247 -6.36 -9.61 -0.18
CA ALA A 247 -5.13 -10.27 -0.60
C ALA A 247 -4.14 -10.46 0.55
N LYS A 248 -3.98 -9.43 1.41
CA LYS A 248 -3.15 -9.52 2.62
C LYS A 248 -3.68 -10.58 3.61
N SER A 249 -4.99 -10.70 3.78
CA SER A 249 -5.60 -11.70 4.66
C SER A 249 -5.42 -13.12 4.12
N ASP A 250 -5.59 -13.30 2.82
CA ASP A 250 -5.39 -14.60 2.15
C ASP A 250 -3.93 -15.04 2.24
N PHE A 251 -2.98 -14.12 2.07
CA PHE A 251 -1.55 -14.35 2.28
C PHE A 251 -1.23 -14.82 3.71
N LEU A 252 -1.72 -14.13 4.74
CA LEU A 252 -1.50 -14.50 6.14
C LEU A 252 -2.11 -15.88 6.46
N SER A 253 -3.26 -16.20 5.89
CA SER A 253 -3.90 -17.50 6.04
C SER A 253 -3.05 -18.61 5.43
N SER A 254 -2.55 -18.40 4.21
CA SER A 254 -1.68 -19.34 3.51
C SER A 254 -0.37 -19.59 4.27
N ILE A 255 0.30 -18.52 4.73
CA ILE A 255 1.51 -18.63 5.58
C ILE A 255 1.24 -19.47 6.82
N SER A 256 0.10 -19.26 7.49
CA SER A 256 -0.26 -20.01 8.69
C SER A 256 -0.38 -21.50 8.40
N HIS A 257 -0.89 -21.86 7.23
CA HIS A 257 -0.98 -23.26 6.79
C HIS A 257 0.41 -23.87 6.53
N GLU A 258 1.26 -23.13 5.81
CA GLU A 258 2.62 -23.56 5.46
C GLU A 258 3.56 -23.69 6.69
N ILE A 259 3.37 -22.86 7.70
CA ILE A 259 4.07 -22.99 8.99
C ILE A 259 3.60 -24.24 9.74
N ARG A 260 2.29 -24.54 9.70
CA ARG A 260 1.70 -25.65 10.46
C ARG A 260 2.18 -27.01 9.97
N THR A 261 2.35 -27.20 8.66
CA THR A 261 2.74 -28.47 8.06
C THR A 261 4.10 -28.98 8.57
N PRO A 262 5.23 -28.26 8.40
CA PRO A 262 6.52 -28.69 8.93
C PRO A 262 6.53 -28.76 10.46
N MET A 263 5.79 -27.88 11.15
CA MET A 263 5.67 -27.92 12.60
C MET A 263 5.00 -29.21 13.08
N ASN A 264 3.90 -29.63 12.43
CA ASN A 264 3.23 -30.90 12.73
C ASN A 264 4.13 -32.11 12.43
N THR A 265 4.93 -32.04 11.37
CA THR A 265 5.92 -33.08 11.03
C THR A 265 6.96 -33.21 12.14
N ILE A 266 7.52 -32.09 12.61
CA ILE A 266 8.49 -32.07 13.71
C ILE A 266 7.89 -32.64 14.98
N LEU A 267 6.69 -32.16 15.35
CA LEU A 267 6.01 -32.65 16.55
C LEU A 267 5.64 -34.11 16.45
N GLY A 268 5.11 -34.59 15.31
CA GLY A 268 4.70 -35.96 15.09
C GLY A 268 5.85 -36.94 15.20
N PHE A 269 6.95 -36.72 14.49
CA PHE A 269 8.14 -37.58 14.59
C PHE A 269 8.81 -37.52 15.96
N SER A 270 8.84 -36.31 16.59
CA SER A 270 9.38 -36.18 17.93
C SER A 270 8.55 -36.97 18.95
N GLN A 271 7.22 -36.96 18.84
CA GLN A 271 6.33 -37.71 19.70
C GLN A 271 6.42 -39.21 19.44
N ALA A 272 6.49 -39.62 18.16
CA ALA A 272 6.69 -41.03 17.79
C ALA A 272 7.98 -41.59 18.39
N LEU A 273 9.09 -40.85 18.32
CA LEU A 273 10.37 -41.25 18.94
C LEU A 273 10.29 -41.33 20.47
N LEU A 274 9.45 -40.52 21.13
CA LEU A 274 9.30 -40.55 22.59
C LEU A 274 8.42 -41.71 23.07
N GLU A 275 7.44 -42.15 22.27
CA GLU A 275 6.47 -43.18 22.61
C GLU A 275 6.91 -44.58 22.17
N GLU A 276 7.85 -44.70 21.21
CA GLU A 276 8.31 -45.97 20.65
C GLU A 276 9.12 -46.78 21.67
N LYS A 277 8.68 -48.00 21.94
CA LYS A 277 9.33 -48.91 22.94
C LYS A 277 10.55 -49.63 22.37
N ASN A 278 10.64 -49.79 21.05
CA ASN A 278 11.70 -50.54 20.38
C ASN A 278 12.47 -49.63 19.42
N LEU A 279 13.20 -48.65 19.94
CA LEU A 279 14.02 -47.74 19.17
C LEU A 279 15.21 -48.46 18.54
N THR A 280 15.19 -48.65 17.21
CA THR A 280 16.36 -49.10 16.46
C THR A 280 17.18 -47.88 16.01
N GLN A 281 18.49 -48.01 15.87
CA GLN A 281 19.38 -46.89 15.46
C GLN A 281 18.99 -46.32 14.08
N ASP A 282 18.49 -47.18 13.17
CA ASP A 282 18.09 -46.77 11.82
C ASP A 282 16.77 -45.98 11.84
N LEU A 283 15.78 -46.39 12.67
CA LEU A 283 14.54 -45.66 12.87
C LEU A 283 14.81 -44.26 13.42
N VAL A 284 15.61 -44.17 14.49
CA VAL A 284 16.00 -42.90 15.10
C VAL A 284 16.70 -41.98 14.08
N LYS A 285 17.63 -42.51 13.28
CA LYS A 285 18.31 -41.75 12.23
C LYS A 285 17.35 -41.25 11.16
N HIS A 286 16.38 -42.08 10.75
CA HIS A 286 15.36 -41.70 9.76
C HIS A 286 14.50 -40.58 10.28
N ASP A 287 13.87 -40.75 11.45
CA ASP A 287 12.94 -39.78 12.01
C ASP A 287 13.61 -38.45 12.37
N VAL A 288 14.84 -38.51 12.91
CA VAL A 288 15.65 -37.30 13.18
C VAL A 288 16.05 -36.60 11.88
N LYS A 289 16.26 -37.33 10.77
CA LYS A 289 16.52 -36.71 9.46
C LYS A 289 15.27 -35.97 8.96
N ASP A 290 14.08 -36.52 9.13
CA ASP A 290 12.83 -35.91 8.73
C ASP A 290 12.49 -34.66 9.58
N ILE A 291 12.72 -34.76 10.90
CA ILE A 291 12.65 -33.58 11.80
C ILE A 291 13.60 -32.47 11.36
N LYS A 292 14.85 -32.81 11.04
CA LYS A 292 15.85 -31.85 10.56
C LYS A 292 15.44 -31.21 9.25
N GLN A 293 14.92 -31.99 8.31
CA GLN A 293 14.43 -31.47 7.03
C GLN A 293 13.26 -30.49 7.24
N ALA A 294 12.22 -30.90 7.98
CA ALA A 294 11.06 -30.06 8.27
C ALA A 294 11.44 -28.79 9.04
N SER A 295 12.42 -28.85 9.94
CA SER A 295 12.95 -27.67 10.63
C SER A 295 13.68 -26.72 9.69
N GLY A 296 14.44 -27.27 8.72
CA GLY A 296 15.10 -26.51 7.67
C GLY A 296 14.12 -25.78 6.76
N ASP A 297 13.07 -26.47 6.32
CA ASP A 297 12.02 -25.93 5.46
C ASP A 297 11.25 -24.80 6.18
N LEU A 298 10.95 -24.98 7.47
CA LEU A 298 10.31 -23.96 8.29
C LEU A 298 11.18 -22.70 8.44
N LEU A 299 12.47 -22.88 8.68
CA LEU A 299 13.40 -21.75 8.80
C LEU A 299 13.54 -20.98 7.48
N GLU A 300 13.60 -21.69 6.35
CA GLU A 300 13.64 -21.09 5.00
C GLU A 300 12.36 -20.29 4.73
N LEU A 301 11.19 -20.83 5.08
CA LEU A 301 9.90 -20.12 4.98
C LEU A 301 9.88 -18.83 5.81
N ILE A 302 10.28 -18.90 7.08
CA ILE A 302 10.33 -17.71 7.96
C ILE A 302 11.27 -16.65 7.40
N ASN A 303 12.46 -17.04 6.92
CA ASN A 303 13.41 -16.10 6.34
C ASN A 303 12.85 -15.42 5.08
N ASN A 304 12.17 -16.16 4.20
CA ASN A 304 11.53 -15.63 3.02
C ASN A 304 10.42 -14.60 3.38
N ILE A 305 9.61 -14.87 4.42
CA ILE A 305 8.60 -13.93 4.92
C ILE A 305 9.23 -12.65 5.48
N LEU A 306 10.31 -12.79 6.25
CA LEU A 306 11.04 -11.65 6.79
C LEU A 306 11.68 -10.79 5.69
N ASP A 307 12.24 -11.42 4.64
CA ASP A 307 12.80 -10.72 3.49
C ASP A 307 11.70 -9.94 2.74
N ILE A 308 10.54 -10.56 2.47
CA ILE A 308 9.37 -9.88 1.86
C ILE A 308 8.94 -8.68 2.71
N SER A 309 8.77 -8.87 4.01
CA SER A 309 8.37 -7.79 4.93
C SER A 309 9.33 -6.60 4.95
N ARG A 310 10.64 -6.86 4.88
CA ARG A 310 11.69 -5.81 4.81
C ARG A 310 11.64 -5.05 3.49
N ILE A 311 11.48 -5.78 2.40
CA ILE A 311 11.38 -5.23 1.05
C ILE A 311 10.14 -4.34 0.94
N GLU A 312 8.96 -4.82 1.34
CA GLU A 312 7.70 -4.06 1.30
C GLU A 312 7.72 -2.81 2.18
N SER A 313 8.38 -2.89 3.34
CA SER A 313 8.53 -1.72 4.22
C SER A 313 9.58 -0.70 3.74
N GLY A 314 10.25 -0.94 2.62
CA GLY A 314 11.32 -0.09 2.08
C GLY A 314 12.56 -0.01 2.98
N LYS A 315 12.72 -0.96 3.91
CA LYS A 315 13.86 -1.01 4.84
C LYS A 315 15.04 -1.80 4.28
N GLU A 316 14.86 -2.48 3.16
CA GLU A 316 15.94 -3.21 2.51
C GLU A 316 16.85 -2.22 1.77
N THR A 317 18.14 -2.23 2.11
CA THR A 317 19.16 -1.34 1.53
C THR A 317 20.18 -2.17 0.76
N LEU A 318 20.71 -1.60 -0.33
CA LEU A 318 21.80 -2.22 -1.08
C LEU A 318 23.13 -1.87 -0.44
N GLU A 319 23.94 -2.88 -0.20
CA GLU A 319 25.33 -2.73 0.26
C GLU A 319 26.29 -2.88 -0.92
N SER A 320 27.00 -1.81 -1.28
CA SER A 320 27.97 -1.86 -2.37
C SER A 320 29.37 -2.17 -1.82
N LYS A 321 29.79 -3.44 -1.95
CA LYS A 321 31.11 -3.95 -1.52
C LYS A 321 31.87 -4.54 -2.70
N GLU A 322 33.19 -4.57 -2.60
CA GLU A 322 34.00 -5.33 -3.55
C GLU A 322 33.89 -6.83 -3.27
N TYR A 323 33.64 -7.61 -4.32
CA TYR A 323 33.59 -9.06 -4.23
C TYR A 323 34.22 -9.72 -5.44
N ARG A 324 34.73 -10.95 -5.27
CA ARG A 324 35.20 -11.81 -6.36
C ARG A 324 34.05 -12.70 -6.83
N ILE A 325 33.83 -12.74 -8.14
CA ILE A 325 32.77 -13.57 -8.72
C ILE A 325 33.03 -15.07 -8.47
N GLU A 326 34.29 -15.47 -8.46
CA GLU A 326 34.73 -16.84 -8.19
C GLU A 326 34.28 -17.33 -6.81
N ASP A 327 34.48 -16.50 -5.76
CA ASP A 327 34.13 -16.84 -4.37
C ASP A 327 32.60 -17.03 -4.24
N LEU A 328 31.83 -16.13 -4.86
CA LEU A 328 30.36 -16.21 -4.91
C LEU A 328 29.89 -17.50 -5.58
N LEU A 329 30.49 -17.85 -6.75
CA LEU A 329 30.08 -19.05 -7.49
C LEU A 329 30.50 -20.35 -6.80
N MET A 330 31.63 -20.36 -6.10
CA MET A 330 32.05 -21.50 -5.26
C MET A 330 31.09 -21.73 -4.10
N GLU A 331 30.62 -20.68 -3.45
CA GLU A 331 29.65 -20.78 -2.38
C GLU A 331 28.31 -21.31 -2.88
N ILE A 332 27.81 -20.79 -4.01
CA ILE A 332 26.59 -21.28 -4.68
C ILE A 332 26.71 -22.74 -5.07
N ASN A 333 27.85 -23.14 -5.65
CA ASN A 333 28.11 -24.53 -6.00
C ASN A 333 28.06 -25.45 -4.77
N SER A 334 28.68 -25.04 -3.67
CA SER A 334 28.71 -25.82 -2.42
C SER A 334 27.32 -26.06 -1.85
N VAL A 335 26.48 -25.00 -1.81
CA VAL A 335 25.12 -25.07 -1.24
C VAL A 335 24.17 -25.85 -2.16
N THR A 336 24.25 -25.60 -3.47
CA THR A 336 23.36 -26.23 -4.46
C THR A 336 23.67 -27.72 -4.62
N SER A 337 24.94 -28.07 -4.74
CA SER A 337 25.36 -29.48 -4.84
C SER A 337 24.99 -30.33 -3.63
N ALA A 338 24.88 -29.70 -2.44
CA ALA A 338 24.43 -30.40 -1.22
C ALA A 338 22.91 -30.69 -1.22
N LYS A 339 22.12 -29.92 -1.97
CA LYS A 339 20.66 -30.12 -2.12
C LYS A 339 20.32 -31.12 -3.24
N VAL A 340 21.24 -31.40 -4.15
CA VAL A 340 21.02 -32.28 -5.31
C VAL A 340 21.45 -33.69 -5.00
N SER A 341 20.54 -34.68 -5.23
CA SER A 341 20.87 -36.09 -5.17
C SER A 341 21.55 -36.52 -6.49
N ARG A 342 22.84 -36.82 -6.47
CA ARG A 342 23.65 -37.08 -7.66
C ARG A 342 23.16 -38.28 -8.51
N ASP A 343 22.36 -39.15 -7.93
CA ASP A 343 21.84 -40.32 -8.65
C ASP A 343 20.65 -39.98 -9.57
N VAL A 344 20.07 -38.76 -9.40
CA VAL A 344 18.79 -38.38 -10.03
C VAL A 344 18.89 -37.09 -10.83
N LEU A 345 19.72 -36.15 -10.37
CA LEU A 345 19.82 -34.82 -10.94
C LEU A 345 21.30 -34.39 -11.11
N ASP A 346 21.66 -33.91 -12.30
CA ASP A 346 22.98 -33.35 -12.60
C ASP A 346 22.95 -31.83 -12.42
N PHE A 347 23.91 -31.26 -11.66
CA PHE A 347 24.06 -29.82 -11.48
C PHE A 347 25.39 -29.33 -12.04
N LYS A 348 25.35 -28.29 -12.88
CA LYS A 348 26.54 -27.71 -13.53
C LYS A 348 26.53 -26.20 -13.46
N ILE A 349 27.70 -25.59 -13.24
CA ILE A 349 27.95 -24.15 -13.39
C ILE A 349 28.89 -23.97 -14.57
N ASN A 350 28.45 -23.19 -15.57
CA ASN A 350 29.24 -22.82 -16.74
C ASN A 350 29.58 -21.33 -16.63
N VAL A 351 30.84 -20.97 -16.71
CA VAL A 351 31.30 -19.59 -16.57
C VAL A 351 32.03 -19.17 -17.84
N ASP A 352 31.62 -18.03 -18.43
CA ASP A 352 32.41 -17.42 -19.49
C ASP A 352 33.75 -16.90 -18.91
N GLY A 353 34.86 -17.45 -19.37
CA GLY A 353 36.20 -17.08 -18.89
C GLY A 353 36.57 -15.59 -19.14
N ASN A 354 35.78 -14.86 -19.94
CA ASN A 354 36.00 -13.44 -20.23
C ASN A 354 35.39 -12.49 -19.19
N ILE A 355 34.72 -13.00 -18.15
CA ILE A 355 34.12 -12.17 -17.09
C ILE A 355 35.23 -11.54 -16.23
N PRO A 356 35.10 -10.26 -15.81
CA PRO A 356 35.97 -9.65 -14.82
C PRO A 356 36.03 -10.41 -13.49
N THR A 357 37.20 -10.42 -12.82
CA THR A 357 37.36 -11.14 -11.54
C THR A 357 36.70 -10.45 -10.38
N LYS A 358 36.72 -9.10 -10.34
CA LYS A 358 36.20 -8.33 -9.21
C LYS A 358 35.14 -7.32 -9.65
N PHE A 359 34.06 -7.35 -8.92
CA PHE A 359 32.96 -6.40 -9.06
C PHE A 359 32.74 -5.61 -7.76
N LYS A 360 32.03 -4.50 -7.89
CA LYS A 360 31.51 -3.73 -6.78
C LYS A 360 29.99 -3.75 -6.83
N GLY A 361 29.36 -4.33 -5.81
CA GLY A 361 27.93 -4.50 -5.72
C GLY A 361 27.54 -5.25 -4.45
N ASP A 362 26.31 -5.76 -4.41
CA ASP A 362 25.78 -6.52 -3.28
C ASP A 362 25.80 -8.03 -3.61
N SER A 363 26.91 -8.68 -3.27
CA SER A 363 27.10 -10.13 -3.49
C SER A 363 26.09 -10.98 -2.71
N ASP A 364 25.67 -10.51 -1.52
CA ASP A 364 24.73 -11.24 -0.66
C ASP A 364 23.34 -11.30 -1.31
N LYS A 365 22.91 -10.20 -1.97
CA LYS A 365 21.66 -10.18 -2.72
C LYS A 365 21.75 -11.06 -3.97
N ILE A 366 22.87 -11.01 -4.72
CA ILE A 366 23.08 -11.88 -5.88
C ILE A 366 23.06 -13.35 -5.44
N TYR A 367 23.71 -13.69 -4.33
CA TYR A 367 23.65 -15.02 -3.74
C TYR A 367 22.21 -15.47 -3.45
N LYS A 368 21.41 -14.62 -2.76
CA LYS A 368 20.01 -14.92 -2.44
C LYS A 368 19.16 -15.11 -3.71
N ILE A 369 19.33 -14.25 -4.72
CA ILE A 369 18.63 -14.37 -6.01
C ILE A 369 18.92 -15.73 -6.65
N LEU A 370 20.20 -16.10 -6.72
CA LEU A 370 20.61 -17.36 -7.36
C LEU A 370 20.18 -18.59 -6.58
N VAL A 371 20.36 -18.59 -5.25
CA VAL A 371 19.92 -19.75 -4.42
C VAL A 371 18.41 -19.96 -4.50
N ASN A 372 17.61 -18.90 -4.48
CA ASN A 372 16.15 -19.01 -4.60
C ASN A 372 15.71 -19.48 -5.99
N THR A 373 16.35 -18.97 -7.06
CA THR A 373 16.02 -19.39 -8.42
C THR A 373 16.48 -20.83 -8.69
N LEU A 374 17.65 -21.23 -8.19
CA LEU A 374 18.16 -22.61 -8.29
C LEU A 374 17.30 -23.59 -7.48
N ALA A 375 16.86 -23.21 -6.28
CA ALA A 375 15.94 -24.03 -5.49
C ALA A 375 14.62 -24.28 -6.23
N ASN A 376 14.09 -23.24 -6.89
CA ASN A 376 12.92 -23.39 -7.74
C ASN A 376 13.16 -24.32 -8.93
N ALA A 377 14.28 -24.16 -9.64
CA ALA A 377 14.65 -25.03 -10.77
C ALA A 377 14.80 -26.51 -10.34
N ILE A 378 15.41 -26.75 -9.19
CA ILE A 378 15.60 -28.11 -8.61
C ILE A 378 14.26 -28.74 -8.24
N SER A 379 13.37 -28.01 -7.56
CA SER A 379 12.06 -28.54 -7.13
C SER A 379 11.17 -28.95 -8.29
N HIS A 380 11.31 -28.29 -9.45
CA HIS A 380 10.56 -28.59 -10.67
C HIS A 380 11.25 -29.61 -11.58
N THR A 381 12.36 -30.21 -11.15
CA THR A 381 13.13 -31.19 -11.94
C THR A 381 13.28 -32.48 -11.17
N LYS A 382 12.42 -33.47 -11.47
CA LYS A 382 12.50 -34.79 -10.84
C LYS A 382 13.68 -35.62 -11.35
N PHE A 383 13.98 -35.57 -12.65
CA PHE A 383 15.05 -36.22 -13.34
C PHE A 383 15.64 -35.30 -14.40
N GLY A 384 16.95 -35.32 -14.58
CA GLY A 384 17.62 -34.56 -15.62
C GLY A 384 18.72 -33.64 -15.10
N SER A 385 18.76 -32.38 -15.54
CA SER A 385 19.82 -31.46 -15.16
C SER A 385 19.31 -30.06 -14.80
N VAL A 386 20.05 -29.37 -13.93
CA VAL A 386 19.96 -27.96 -13.64
C VAL A 386 21.30 -27.33 -13.91
N SER A 387 21.34 -26.19 -14.62
CA SER A 387 22.59 -25.47 -14.88
C SER A 387 22.46 -24.00 -14.48
N LEU A 388 23.59 -23.41 -14.11
CA LEU A 388 23.81 -21.98 -13.96
C LEU A 388 24.84 -21.55 -14.98
N ASP A 389 24.42 -20.78 -16.00
CA ASP A 389 25.31 -20.19 -16.97
C ASP A 389 25.57 -18.74 -16.61
N VAL A 390 26.85 -18.36 -16.43
CA VAL A 390 27.29 -17.05 -15.99
C VAL A 390 28.10 -16.40 -17.10
N GLY A 391 27.65 -15.22 -17.54
CA GLY A 391 28.27 -14.46 -18.61
C GLY A 391 27.94 -12.97 -18.51
N GLY A 392 28.23 -12.22 -19.53
CA GLY A 392 27.85 -10.81 -19.59
C GLY A 392 28.64 -10.02 -20.64
N ALA A 393 28.36 -8.73 -20.68
CA ALA A 393 29.05 -7.80 -21.58
C ALA A 393 29.08 -6.39 -20.99
N TYR A 394 30.05 -5.59 -21.44
CA TYR A 394 30.08 -4.17 -21.12
C TYR A 394 28.95 -3.40 -21.80
N VAL A 395 28.26 -2.57 -21.03
CA VAL A 395 27.28 -1.61 -21.50
C VAL A 395 27.66 -0.24 -20.93
N GLY A 396 28.35 0.56 -21.73
CA GLY A 396 28.97 1.80 -21.25
C GLY A 396 30.09 1.53 -20.25
N GLU A 397 30.05 2.15 -19.09
CA GLU A 397 31.06 1.96 -18.01
C GLU A 397 30.77 0.76 -17.10
N ASN A 398 29.55 0.21 -17.15
CA ASN A 398 29.14 -0.91 -16.30
C ASN A 398 29.21 -2.24 -17.08
N TYR A 399 29.38 -3.32 -16.33
CA TYR A 399 29.29 -4.68 -16.84
C TYR A 399 27.91 -5.25 -16.56
N LYS A 400 27.17 -5.59 -17.62
CA LYS A 400 25.88 -6.23 -17.52
C LYS A 400 26.08 -7.73 -17.29
N LEU A 401 26.01 -8.14 -16.03
CA LEU A 401 26.13 -9.54 -15.61
C LEU A 401 24.86 -10.29 -15.99
N SER A 402 24.99 -11.37 -16.76
CA SER A 402 23.93 -12.27 -17.17
C SER A 402 24.05 -13.59 -16.44
N LEU A 403 23.01 -13.95 -15.70
CA LEU A 403 22.91 -15.17 -14.89
C LEU A 403 21.72 -15.96 -15.42
N ILE A 404 21.97 -17.14 -16.00
CA ILE A 404 20.92 -17.96 -16.60
C ILE A 404 20.83 -19.26 -15.79
N VAL A 405 19.71 -19.46 -15.12
CA VAL A 405 19.38 -20.71 -14.45
C VAL A 405 18.48 -21.52 -15.38
N ALA A 406 18.92 -22.69 -15.79
CA ALA A 406 18.16 -23.57 -16.68
C ALA A 406 17.90 -24.94 -16.04
N ASN A 407 16.72 -25.48 -16.27
CA ASN A 407 16.36 -26.82 -15.82
C ASN A 407 15.68 -27.62 -16.96
N THR A 408 15.83 -28.93 -16.94
CA THR A 408 15.23 -29.84 -17.93
C THR A 408 13.90 -30.45 -17.47
N GLY A 409 13.32 -29.92 -16.39
CA GLY A 409 12.08 -30.40 -15.78
C GLY A 409 10.82 -29.85 -16.48
N HIS A 410 9.83 -29.50 -15.67
CA HIS A 410 8.56 -28.95 -16.13
C HIS A 410 8.74 -27.63 -16.92
N GLU A 411 8.05 -27.51 -18.06
CA GLU A 411 7.96 -26.28 -18.84
C GLU A 411 6.93 -25.36 -18.16
N MET A 412 7.41 -24.29 -17.53
CA MET A 412 6.55 -23.29 -16.90
C MET A 412 5.80 -22.48 -17.96
N THR A 413 4.48 -22.39 -17.88
CA THR A 413 3.70 -21.53 -18.78
C THR A 413 3.86 -20.05 -18.40
N GLU A 414 3.60 -19.14 -19.36
CA GLU A 414 3.61 -17.69 -19.11
C GLU A 414 2.63 -17.31 -18.00
N ALA A 415 1.47 -17.95 -17.95
CA ALA A 415 0.49 -17.75 -16.89
C ALA A 415 0.97 -18.25 -15.52
N GLU A 416 1.77 -19.31 -15.45
CA GLU A 416 2.38 -19.79 -14.21
C GLU A 416 3.52 -18.89 -13.76
N PHE A 417 4.34 -18.41 -14.70
CA PHE A 417 5.40 -17.46 -14.41
C PHE A 417 4.84 -16.14 -13.86
N ASN A 418 3.89 -15.52 -14.56
CA ASN A 418 3.26 -14.28 -14.13
C ASN A 418 2.58 -14.46 -12.76
N ARG A 419 1.82 -15.56 -12.56
CA ARG A 419 1.22 -15.88 -11.25
C ARG A 419 2.26 -16.12 -10.13
N SER A 420 3.49 -16.48 -10.46
CA SER A 420 4.55 -16.65 -9.46
C SER A 420 5.12 -15.30 -8.99
N PHE A 421 4.83 -14.21 -9.72
CA PHE A 421 5.27 -12.84 -9.41
C PHE A 421 4.13 -11.85 -9.24
N GLU A 422 2.86 -12.25 -9.52
CA GLU A 422 1.70 -11.41 -9.27
C GLU A 422 1.63 -11.07 -7.78
N ASP A 423 1.51 -9.78 -7.51
CA ASP A 423 1.33 -9.27 -6.17
C ASP A 423 0.08 -9.92 -5.54
N PHE A 424 0.11 -10.12 -4.23
CA PHE A 424 -1.00 -10.65 -3.41
C PHE A 424 -2.32 -9.86 -3.58
N SER A 425 -2.39 -8.90 -4.53
CA SER A 425 -3.49 -7.96 -4.74
C SER A 425 -4.50 -8.36 -5.82
N GLU A 426 -4.28 -9.41 -6.64
CA GLU A 426 -5.21 -9.77 -7.71
C GLU A 426 -6.19 -10.88 -7.32
N GLU A 427 -7.47 -10.70 -7.70
CA GLU A 427 -8.56 -11.66 -7.46
C GLU A 427 -8.28 -12.97 -8.22
N GLY A 428 -8.06 -14.05 -7.49
CA GLY A 428 -8.01 -15.41 -8.03
C GLY A 428 -6.69 -16.15 -7.91
N ALA A 429 -5.64 -15.56 -7.37
CA ALA A 429 -4.40 -16.26 -7.05
C ALA A 429 -4.64 -17.25 -5.91
N SER A 430 -5.03 -18.48 -6.24
CA SER A 430 -4.88 -19.64 -5.36
C SER A 430 -3.39 -19.86 -5.17
N ILE A 431 -2.83 -19.24 -4.14
CA ILE A 431 -1.42 -19.36 -3.78
C ILE A 431 -1.24 -20.78 -3.22
N GLY A 432 -0.77 -21.69 -4.08
CA GLY A 432 -0.05 -22.84 -3.60
C GLY A 432 1.26 -22.29 -3.03
N THR A 433 1.32 -22.17 -1.74
CA THR A 433 2.38 -21.50 -0.98
C THR A 433 3.50 -22.49 -0.64
N ASP A 434 4.10 -23.15 -1.64
CA ASP A 434 5.38 -23.81 -1.44
C ASP A 434 6.44 -22.77 -1.08
N SER A 435 7.28 -23.03 -0.07
CA SER A 435 8.40 -22.15 0.34
C SER A 435 9.28 -21.75 -0.84
N VAL A 436 9.34 -22.60 -1.86
CA VAL A 436 10.04 -22.44 -3.12
C VAL A 436 9.44 -21.30 -3.98
N LYS A 437 8.12 -21.13 -3.99
CA LYS A 437 7.46 -20.02 -4.70
C LYS A 437 7.73 -18.68 -4.03
N LEU A 438 7.71 -18.65 -2.69
CA LEU A 438 8.09 -17.44 -1.92
C LEU A 438 9.53 -17.04 -2.21
N GLY A 439 10.46 -17.99 -2.34
CA GLY A 439 11.83 -17.73 -2.73
C GLY A 439 11.95 -17.03 -4.09
N LEU A 440 11.12 -17.41 -5.07
CA LEU A 440 11.13 -16.78 -6.40
C LEU A 440 10.60 -15.33 -6.35
N ILE A 441 9.59 -15.07 -5.53
CA ILE A 441 9.09 -13.70 -5.29
C ILE A 441 10.20 -12.84 -4.65
N VAL A 442 10.90 -13.37 -3.65
CA VAL A 442 12.06 -12.68 -3.04
C VAL A 442 13.12 -12.38 -4.10
N ALA A 443 13.47 -13.36 -4.95
CA ALA A 443 14.44 -13.18 -6.01
C ALA A 443 14.03 -12.04 -6.96
N LYS A 444 12.77 -12.01 -7.43
CA LYS A 444 12.25 -10.95 -8.30
C LYS A 444 12.35 -9.58 -7.64
N ARG A 445 11.88 -9.45 -6.40
CA ARG A 445 11.93 -8.18 -5.66
C ARG A 445 13.36 -7.68 -5.43
N LEU A 446 14.31 -8.59 -5.14
CA LEU A 446 15.72 -8.24 -5.02
C LEU A 446 16.30 -7.77 -6.35
N VAL A 447 15.97 -8.43 -7.46
CA VAL A 447 16.37 -8.01 -8.82
C VAL A 447 15.83 -6.61 -9.12
N ASP A 448 14.56 -6.32 -8.78
CA ASP A 448 13.95 -5.00 -8.99
C ASP A 448 14.64 -3.90 -8.16
N ILE A 449 14.96 -4.17 -6.88
CA ILE A 449 15.71 -3.25 -6.01
C ILE A 449 17.12 -2.98 -6.57
N MET A 450 17.75 -3.99 -7.17
CA MET A 450 19.06 -3.86 -7.80
C MET A 450 19.01 -3.19 -9.19
N GLY A 451 17.82 -2.79 -9.66
CA GLY A 451 17.63 -2.18 -10.98
C GLY A 451 17.85 -3.14 -12.15
N GLY A 452 17.79 -4.45 -11.90
CA GLY A 452 17.96 -5.50 -12.87
C GLY A 452 16.67 -5.98 -13.54
N THR A 453 16.78 -7.07 -14.28
CA THR A 453 15.62 -7.75 -14.89
C THR A 453 15.69 -9.24 -14.66
N ILE A 454 14.54 -9.87 -14.42
CA ILE A 454 14.37 -11.32 -14.44
C ILE A 454 13.25 -11.67 -15.42
N ASP A 455 13.52 -12.59 -16.31
CA ASP A 455 12.60 -13.07 -17.34
C ASP A 455 12.73 -14.59 -17.44
N PHE A 456 11.82 -15.22 -18.18
CA PHE A 456 11.90 -16.66 -18.41
C PHE A 456 11.72 -16.99 -19.90
N ARG A 457 12.27 -18.11 -20.31
CA ARG A 457 12.04 -18.70 -21.62
C ARG A 457 11.92 -20.20 -21.52
N ASN A 458 10.95 -20.75 -22.22
CA ASN A 458 10.81 -22.19 -22.41
C ASN A 458 11.39 -22.58 -23.78
N GLU A 459 12.16 -23.63 -23.79
CA GLU A 459 12.51 -24.33 -25.02
C GLU A 459 11.78 -25.67 -25.03
N LYS A 460 10.90 -25.87 -26.02
CA LYS A 460 10.06 -27.06 -26.12
C LYS A 460 10.89 -28.35 -26.00
N GLY A 461 10.55 -29.17 -25.00
CA GLY A 461 11.28 -30.42 -24.67
C GLY A 461 12.62 -30.21 -23.96
N LYS A 462 12.99 -28.99 -23.55
CA LYS A 462 14.24 -28.69 -22.85
C LYS A 462 14.04 -28.06 -21.46
N GLY A 463 12.79 -27.79 -21.08
CA GLY A 463 12.44 -27.20 -19.79
C GLY A 463 12.44 -25.67 -19.77
N THR A 464 12.67 -25.06 -18.58
CA THR A 464 12.57 -23.62 -18.33
C THR A 464 13.96 -23.00 -18.12
N ARG A 465 14.14 -21.77 -18.62
CA ARG A 465 15.31 -20.92 -18.37
C ARG A 465 14.89 -19.62 -17.75
N TYR A 466 15.47 -19.27 -16.61
CA TYR A 466 15.36 -17.95 -15.96
C TYR A 466 16.55 -17.09 -16.39
N LEU A 467 16.26 -15.91 -16.94
CA LEU A 467 17.26 -14.97 -17.44
C LEU A 467 17.33 -13.78 -16.48
N ILE A 468 18.38 -13.71 -15.70
CA ILE A 468 18.60 -12.65 -14.72
C ILE A 468 19.70 -11.74 -15.27
N SER A 469 19.47 -10.43 -15.24
CA SER A 469 20.44 -9.44 -15.70
C SER A 469 20.60 -8.34 -14.68
N LEU A 470 21.85 -8.09 -14.25
CA LEU A 470 22.21 -7.13 -13.20
C LEU A 470 23.38 -6.25 -13.68
N ASP A 471 23.28 -4.95 -13.51
CA ASP A 471 24.40 -4.03 -13.81
C ASP A 471 25.37 -4.01 -12.62
N GLN A 472 26.67 -4.26 -12.89
CA GLN A 472 27.73 -4.31 -11.90
C GLN A 472 28.87 -3.37 -12.28
N ALA A 473 29.39 -2.62 -11.31
CA ALA A 473 30.61 -1.86 -11.53
C ALA A 473 31.83 -2.78 -11.48
N VAL A 474 32.77 -2.63 -12.40
CA VAL A 474 34.02 -3.44 -12.45
C VAL A 474 35.10 -2.76 -11.63
N VAL A 475 35.75 -3.51 -10.77
CA VAL A 475 36.91 -3.06 -9.95
C VAL A 475 38.21 -3.56 -10.54
N ASP A 476 38.23 -4.80 -11.02
CA ASP A 476 39.38 -5.41 -11.65
C ASP A 476 38.92 -6.14 -12.92
N ASP A 477 39.44 -5.69 -14.06
CA ASP A 477 39.10 -6.23 -15.39
C ASP A 477 39.95 -7.48 -15.79
N MET A 478 40.77 -7.98 -14.86
CA MET A 478 41.46 -9.26 -15.06
C MET A 478 40.40 -10.34 -15.32
N LYS A 479 40.62 -11.17 -16.32
CA LYS A 479 39.64 -12.22 -16.70
C LYS A 479 39.70 -13.39 -15.74
N VAL A 480 38.54 -13.92 -15.37
CA VAL A 480 38.41 -15.06 -14.44
C VAL A 480 39.10 -16.32 -14.99
N GLY A 481 39.07 -16.53 -16.32
CA GLY A 481 39.58 -17.76 -16.94
C GLY A 481 38.70 -18.97 -16.64
N ALA A 482 39.28 -20.16 -16.61
CA ALA A 482 38.56 -21.38 -16.32
C ALA A 482 38.46 -21.61 -14.81
N ILE A 483 37.23 -21.60 -14.28
CA ILE A 483 36.95 -21.99 -12.89
C ILE A 483 36.68 -23.50 -12.85
N SER A 484 37.43 -24.23 -12.01
CA SER A 484 37.17 -25.65 -11.75
C SER A 484 36.28 -25.79 -10.51
N PHE A 485 35.08 -26.30 -10.70
CA PHE A 485 34.14 -26.64 -9.61
C PHE A 485 34.32 -28.10 -9.15
N ASP A 486 35.59 -28.54 -9.01
CA ASP A 486 35.88 -29.93 -8.64
C ASP A 486 35.30 -30.26 -7.25
N ASN A 487 34.21 -31.03 -7.28
CA ASN A 487 33.51 -31.51 -6.07
C ASN A 487 34.23 -32.72 -5.40
N SER A 488 35.46 -33.04 -5.82
CA SER A 488 36.28 -34.12 -5.23
C SER A 488 36.93 -33.71 -3.91
N GLY A 489 36.73 -32.51 -3.48
CA GLY A 489 37.24 -32.01 -2.19
C GLY A 489 36.29 -32.30 -1.01
N VAL A 490 35.88 -33.51 -0.78
CA VAL A 490 35.86 -34.00 0.61
C VAL A 490 37.31 -34.12 0.99
N VAL A 491 37.90 -33.01 1.35
CA VAL A 491 39.12 -33.01 2.18
C VAL A 491 38.68 -33.77 3.42
N GLU A 492 39.14 -35.03 3.57
CA GLU A 492 39.19 -35.69 4.87
C GLU A 492 40.10 -34.77 5.74
N ARG A 493 39.48 -33.78 6.35
CA ARG A 493 40.16 -32.89 7.29
C ARG A 493 40.47 -33.77 8.48
N LYS A 494 41.75 -33.91 8.79
CA LYS A 494 42.18 -34.47 10.08
C LYS A 494 41.28 -33.89 11.17
N PRO A 495 40.66 -34.70 12.02
CA PRO A 495 39.85 -34.18 13.11
C PRO A 495 40.71 -33.21 13.92
N LEU A 496 40.22 -31.99 14.07
CA LEU A 496 40.85 -30.96 14.89
C LEU A 496 40.71 -31.42 16.34
N ASP A 497 41.83 -31.84 16.94
CA ASP A 497 41.90 -32.24 18.35
C ASP A 497 42.42 -31.07 19.18
N LEU A 498 41.57 -30.58 20.07
CA LEU A 498 41.85 -29.46 20.96
C LEU A 498 41.87 -29.90 22.43
N SER A 499 42.29 -31.14 22.70
CA SER A 499 42.41 -31.69 24.04
C SER A 499 43.26 -30.78 24.96
N GLY A 500 42.72 -30.51 26.15
CA GLY A 500 43.36 -29.64 27.13
C GLY A 500 43.07 -28.14 26.98
N LYS A 501 42.31 -27.75 25.93
CA LYS A 501 41.83 -26.38 25.80
C LYS A 501 40.45 -26.21 26.48
N LYS A 502 40.27 -25.05 27.14
CA LYS A 502 39.04 -24.72 27.90
C LYS A 502 38.28 -23.59 27.25
N VAL A 503 36.99 -23.77 27.09
CA VAL A 503 36.09 -22.75 26.53
C VAL A 503 34.94 -22.46 27.47
N LEU A 504 34.48 -21.21 27.46
CA LEU A 504 33.29 -20.79 28.19
C LEU A 504 32.20 -20.39 27.17
N VAL A 505 30.99 -20.91 27.36
CA VAL A 505 29.80 -20.58 26.57
C VAL A 505 28.81 -19.84 27.43
N VAL A 506 28.38 -18.66 26.98
CA VAL A 506 27.43 -17.82 27.69
C VAL A 506 26.23 -17.51 26.82
N ASP A 507 25.05 -17.93 27.26
CA ASP A 507 23.78 -17.76 26.53
C ASP A 507 22.64 -17.84 27.56
N ASP A 508 21.63 -17.00 27.49
CA ASP A 508 20.51 -17.00 28.41
C ASP A 508 19.57 -18.23 28.21
N ASN A 509 19.68 -18.88 27.07
CA ASN A 509 18.88 -20.04 26.71
C ASN A 509 19.66 -21.35 26.94
N ILE A 510 19.21 -22.15 27.90
CA ILE A 510 19.81 -23.44 28.24
C ILE A 510 19.88 -24.42 27.06
N VAL A 511 18.96 -24.33 26.09
CA VAL A 511 18.96 -25.19 24.88
C VAL A 511 20.14 -24.83 23.99
N ASN A 512 20.43 -23.53 23.81
CA ASN A 512 21.57 -23.05 23.04
C ASN A 512 22.89 -23.51 23.69
N ILE A 513 22.99 -23.39 25.02
CA ILE A 513 24.15 -23.89 25.79
C ILE A 513 24.35 -25.39 25.53
N LYS A 514 23.31 -26.21 25.69
CA LYS A 514 23.42 -27.66 25.48
C LYS A 514 23.86 -28.00 24.07
N LEU A 515 23.33 -27.30 23.07
CA LEU A 515 23.71 -27.50 21.67
C LEU A 515 25.19 -27.13 21.43
N ALA A 516 25.60 -25.94 21.88
CA ALA A 516 26.97 -25.45 21.75
C ALA A 516 27.94 -26.38 22.45
N THR A 517 27.67 -26.78 23.70
CA THR A 517 28.50 -27.72 24.47
C THR A 517 28.70 -29.02 23.71
N ARG A 518 27.60 -29.64 23.21
CA ARG A 518 27.67 -30.91 22.47
C ARG A 518 28.45 -30.82 21.16
N LEU A 519 28.40 -29.66 20.48
CA LEU A 519 29.20 -29.44 19.26
C LEU A 519 30.67 -29.19 19.58
N LEU A 520 30.98 -28.46 20.66
CA LEU A 520 32.36 -28.18 21.08
C LEU A 520 33.08 -29.40 21.67
N GLU A 521 32.37 -30.28 22.39
CA GLU A 521 32.87 -31.55 22.89
C GLU A 521 33.38 -32.48 21.78
N GLN A 522 32.88 -32.36 20.54
CA GLN A 522 33.33 -33.13 19.38
C GLN A 522 34.79 -32.76 18.99
N PHE A 523 35.32 -31.65 19.47
CA PHE A 523 36.69 -31.21 19.28
C PHE A 523 37.59 -31.51 20.50
N ASN A 524 37.10 -32.33 21.45
CA ASN A 524 37.80 -32.67 22.70
C ASN A 524 38.07 -31.48 23.62
N LEU A 525 37.24 -30.42 23.55
CA LEU A 525 37.33 -29.23 24.40
C LEU A 525 36.72 -29.47 25.79
N GLU A 526 37.31 -28.85 26.83
CA GLU A 526 36.66 -28.73 28.13
C GLU A 526 35.71 -27.51 28.11
N VAL A 527 34.38 -27.78 28.18
CA VAL A 527 33.37 -26.74 28.02
C VAL A 527 32.72 -26.42 29.36
N ASN A 528 32.82 -25.17 29.76
CA ASN A 528 32.05 -24.58 30.86
C ASN A 528 30.96 -23.67 30.30
N SER A 529 29.93 -23.44 31.07
CA SER A 529 28.83 -22.56 30.62
C SER A 529 28.19 -21.79 31.77
N CYS A 530 27.58 -20.64 31.44
CA CYS A 530 26.74 -19.87 32.35
C CYS A 530 25.61 -19.17 31.57
N LEU A 531 24.59 -18.68 32.29
CA LEU A 531 23.34 -18.19 31.72
C LEU A 531 23.26 -16.66 31.63
N ASN A 532 24.23 -15.93 32.13
CA ASN A 532 24.22 -14.47 32.15
C ASN A 532 25.63 -13.85 32.17
N GLY A 533 25.70 -12.55 31.89
CA GLY A 533 26.97 -11.81 31.82
C GLY A 533 27.69 -11.67 33.16
N ARG A 534 26.96 -11.62 34.30
CA ARG A 534 27.57 -11.49 35.65
C ARG A 534 28.32 -12.75 36.02
N ASP A 535 27.69 -13.91 35.88
CA ASP A 535 28.35 -15.19 36.13
C ASP A 535 29.53 -15.41 35.18
N CYS A 536 29.45 -14.91 33.93
CA CYS A 536 30.56 -14.92 32.97
C CYS A 536 31.77 -14.16 33.52
N ILE A 537 31.59 -12.93 34.00
CA ILE A 537 32.67 -12.11 34.55
C ILE A 537 33.29 -12.80 35.75
N ASP A 538 32.49 -13.36 36.64
CA ASP A 538 32.98 -14.06 37.82
C ASP A 538 33.78 -15.34 37.47
N LEU A 539 33.32 -16.08 36.44
CA LEU A 539 34.02 -17.29 35.98
C LEU A 539 35.37 -16.97 35.31
N ILE A 540 35.43 -15.92 34.49
CA ILE A 540 36.64 -15.46 33.83
C ILE A 540 37.68 -14.99 34.88
N LYS A 541 37.27 -14.36 35.98
CA LYS A 541 38.15 -13.95 37.08
C LYS A 541 38.71 -15.14 37.89
N LYS A 542 37.98 -16.24 37.98
CA LYS A 542 38.34 -17.40 38.80
C LYS A 542 39.06 -18.48 38.04
N ASN A 543 38.89 -18.60 36.74
CA ASN A 543 39.38 -19.68 35.91
C ASN A 543 40.05 -19.15 34.65
N HIS A 544 40.93 -19.96 34.07
CA HIS A 544 41.54 -19.69 32.78
C HIS A 544 40.68 -20.33 31.66
N TYR A 545 40.42 -19.57 30.61
CA TYR A 545 39.76 -20.03 29.38
C TYR A 545 40.59 -19.60 28.17
N ASP A 546 40.59 -20.42 27.12
CA ASP A 546 41.29 -20.15 25.86
C ASP A 546 40.42 -19.34 24.89
N VAL A 547 39.07 -19.52 24.93
CA VAL A 547 38.09 -18.78 24.11
C VAL A 547 36.78 -18.63 24.90
N LEU A 548 36.11 -17.49 24.70
CA LEU A 548 34.78 -17.18 25.22
C LEU A 548 33.80 -17.06 24.04
N PHE A 549 32.70 -17.82 24.06
CA PHE A 549 31.56 -17.63 23.22
C PHE A 549 30.46 -16.90 24.00
N LEU A 550 30.11 -15.69 23.58
CA LEU A 550 29.25 -14.79 24.35
C LEU A 550 28.03 -14.36 23.53
N ASP A 551 26.85 -14.66 24.00
CA ASP A 551 25.64 -14.11 23.40
C ASP A 551 25.59 -12.60 23.55
N HIS A 552 25.25 -11.90 22.47
CA HIS A 552 25.16 -10.44 22.51
C HIS A 552 23.85 -9.94 23.11
N MET A 553 22.75 -10.73 23.08
CA MET A 553 21.44 -10.37 23.62
C MET A 553 21.10 -11.25 24.82
N MET A 554 21.33 -10.72 26.00
CA MET A 554 20.95 -11.37 27.27
C MET A 554 20.24 -10.37 28.17
N PRO A 555 19.29 -10.82 29.02
CA PRO A 555 18.66 -9.96 30.00
C PRO A 555 19.66 -9.46 31.08
N ASP A 556 19.35 -8.36 31.71
CA ASP A 556 20.09 -7.67 32.77
C ASP A 556 21.46 -7.09 32.34
N LEU A 557 22.43 -7.91 31.93
CA LEU A 557 23.74 -7.51 31.42
C LEU A 557 23.97 -8.16 30.08
N ASP A 558 23.81 -7.39 29.00
CA ASP A 558 23.97 -7.88 27.65
C ASP A 558 25.43 -8.21 27.29
N GLY A 559 25.64 -8.86 26.14
CA GLY A 559 26.98 -9.26 25.72
C GLY A 559 27.94 -8.09 25.46
N ILE A 560 27.41 -6.94 24.99
CA ILE A 560 28.20 -5.74 24.70
C ILE A 560 28.70 -5.12 26.03
N ALA A 561 27.81 -4.93 26.98
CA ALA A 561 28.20 -4.44 28.31
C ALA A 561 29.14 -5.42 29.02
N THR A 562 28.91 -6.73 28.86
CA THR A 562 29.80 -7.76 29.43
C THR A 562 31.21 -7.70 28.86
N ILE A 563 31.37 -7.58 27.53
CA ILE A 563 32.69 -7.50 26.91
C ILE A 563 33.42 -6.23 27.29
N HIS A 564 32.76 -5.08 27.39
CA HIS A 564 33.40 -3.83 27.83
C HIS A 564 33.99 -3.99 29.25
N ILE A 565 33.22 -4.55 30.18
CA ILE A 565 33.73 -4.81 31.53
C ILE A 565 34.92 -5.77 31.51
N LEU A 566 34.88 -6.85 30.72
CA LEU A 566 35.96 -7.81 30.62
C LEU A 566 37.23 -7.17 30.01
N ARG A 567 37.10 -6.32 28.97
CA ARG A 567 38.20 -5.62 28.35
C ARG A 567 38.80 -4.57 29.26
N ASP A 568 37.98 -3.83 30.00
CA ASP A 568 38.44 -2.85 31.01
C ASP A 568 39.16 -3.53 32.18
N ASP A 569 38.77 -4.75 32.56
CA ASP A 569 39.44 -5.59 33.55
C ASP A 569 40.73 -6.26 32.98
N GLY A 570 41.11 -5.97 31.72
CA GLY A 570 42.36 -6.47 31.10
C GLY A 570 42.25 -7.88 30.50
N CYS A 571 41.07 -8.39 30.27
CA CYS A 571 40.85 -9.69 29.62
C CYS A 571 41.26 -9.64 28.14
N THR A 572 42.25 -10.45 27.72
CA THR A 572 42.79 -10.50 26.34
C THR A 572 42.37 -11.75 25.55
N ILE A 573 41.65 -12.69 26.17
CA ILE A 573 41.25 -13.91 25.48
C ILE A 573 40.38 -13.61 24.25
N PRO A 574 40.38 -14.45 23.20
CA PRO A 574 39.43 -14.34 22.10
C PRO A 574 38.01 -14.45 22.60
N ILE A 575 37.19 -13.44 22.27
CA ILE A 575 35.76 -13.42 22.60
C ILE A 575 34.96 -13.40 21.30
N ILE A 576 34.16 -14.42 21.08
CA ILE A 576 33.38 -14.64 19.88
C ILE A 576 31.89 -14.29 20.17
N ALA A 577 31.36 -13.28 19.47
CA ALA A 577 29.96 -12.92 19.62
C ALA A 577 29.04 -14.00 19.03
N LEU A 578 28.06 -14.45 19.78
CA LEU A 578 26.98 -15.30 19.28
C LEU A 578 25.79 -14.41 18.86
N THR A 579 25.37 -14.50 17.61
CA THR A 579 24.33 -13.58 17.08
C THR A 579 23.27 -14.31 16.27
N ALA A 580 22.03 -13.84 16.36
CA ALA A 580 20.94 -14.30 15.49
C ALA A 580 21.05 -13.76 14.05
N ASN A 581 21.88 -12.75 13.83
CA ASN A 581 22.01 -12.03 12.55
C ASN A 581 23.37 -12.32 11.90
N SER A 582 23.36 -12.85 10.68
CA SER A 582 24.55 -13.17 9.88
C SER A 582 24.90 -12.12 8.81
N TYR A 583 24.38 -10.90 8.92
CA TYR A 583 24.64 -9.87 7.89
C TYR A 583 26.09 -9.37 7.91
N SER A 584 26.64 -9.14 6.73
CA SER A 584 28.03 -8.76 6.48
C SER A 584 28.47 -7.43 7.15
N GLY A 585 27.57 -6.56 7.56
CA GLY A 585 27.85 -5.37 8.38
C GLY A 585 27.97 -5.64 9.88
N SER A 586 27.61 -6.82 10.35
CA SER A 586 27.63 -7.17 11.78
C SER A 586 29.06 -7.36 12.31
N ARG A 587 29.99 -7.82 11.46
CA ARG A 587 31.35 -8.09 11.87
C ARG A 587 32.09 -6.84 12.34
N ASP A 588 32.08 -5.78 11.54
CA ASP A 588 32.79 -4.53 11.87
C ASP A 588 32.20 -3.88 13.13
N ARG A 589 30.87 -3.99 13.32
CA ARG A 589 30.20 -3.56 14.53
C ARG A 589 30.70 -4.34 15.76
N TYR A 590 30.71 -5.67 15.73
CA TYR A 590 31.14 -6.46 16.88
C TYR A 590 32.62 -6.26 17.17
N ILE A 591 33.48 -6.10 16.16
CA ILE A 591 34.90 -5.79 16.36
C ILE A 591 35.08 -4.40 17.02
N SER A 592 34.31 -3.38 16.60
CA SER A 592 34.35 -2.06 17.22
C SER A 592 33.88 -2.06 18.68
N GLU A 593 33.04 -2.99 19.08
CA GLU A 593 32.58 -3.19 20.47
C GLU A 593 33.56 -4.06 21.30
N GLY A 594 34.70 -4.52 20.73
CA GLY A 594 35.75 -5.26 21.45
C GLY A 594 35.70 -6.78 21.31
N PHE A 595 34.75 -7.34 20.51
CA PHE A 595 34.76 -8.76 20.16
C PHE A 595 35.88 -9.08 19.21
N THR A 596 36.37 -10.32 19.26
CA THR A 596 37.46 -10.80 18.40
C THR A 596 36.91 -11.30 17.05
N ASP A 597 35.74 -11.94 17.08
CA ASP A 597 35.04 -12.44 15.90
C ASP A 597 33.54 -12.67 16.24
N TYR A 598 32.76 -13.17 15.31
CA TYR A 598 31.35 -13.49 15.53
C TYR A 598 30.95 -14.85 14.94
N LEU A 599 29.88 -15.44 15.44
CA LEU A 599 29.31 -16.70 14.99
C LEU A 599 27.76 -16.60 14.97
N ALA A 600 27.18 -16.87 13.80
CA ALA A 600 25.72 -16.82 13.65
C ALA A 600 25.04 -18.05 14.26
N LYS A 601 23.92 -17.83 14.95
CA LYS A 601 23.02 -18.89 15.41
C LYS A 601 22.02 -19.27 14.30
N PRO A 602 21.67 -20.54 14.09
CA PRO A 602 22.17 -21.73 14.79
C PRO A 602 23.57 -22.15 14.32
N PHE A 603 24.44 -22.51 15.26
CA PHE A 603 25.83 -22.89 14.98
C PHE A 603 25.91 -24.12 14.09
N LYS A 604 26.74 -24.05 13.05
CA LYS A 604 27.08 -25.21 12.21
C LYS A 604 28.48 -25.73 12.59
N TYR A 605 28.67 -27.02 12.55
CA TYR A 605 29.95 -27.64 12.80
C TYR A 605 31.12 -27.00 11.99
N LYS A 606 30.85 -26.69 10.70
CA LYS A 606 31.84 -26.06 9.82
C LYS A 606 32.27 -24.67 10.30
N ASP A 607 31.36 -23.88 10.82
CA ASP A 607 31.62 -22.50 11.25
C ASP A 607 32.39 -22.50 12.57
N LEU A 608 32.01 -23.37 13.52
CA LEU A 608 32.75 -23.65 14.72
C LEU A 608 34.17 -24.14 14.42
N HIS A 609 34.33 -25.09 13.50
CA HIS A 609 35.61 -25.61 13.10
C HIS A 609 36.53 -24.50 12.57
N LYS A 610 36.05 -23.59 11.70
CA LYS A 610 36.85 -22.47 11.19
C LYS A 610 37.31 -21.55 12.32
N ILE A 611 36.42 -21.19 13.25
CA ILE A 611 36.73 -20.30 14.36
C ILE A 611 37.71 -20.97 15.32
N LEU A 612 37.48 -22.22 15.68
CA LEU A 612 38.38 -22.96 16.58
C LEU A 612 39.76 -23.17 15.95
N GLN A 613 39.84 -23.49 14.66
CA GLN A 613 41.10 -23.60 13.93
C GLN A 613 41.87 -22.28 13.92
N LYS A 614 41.17 -21.16 13.74
CA LYS A 614 41.76 -19.80 13.68
C LYS A 614 42.35 -19.36 15.02
N TYR A 615 41.66 -19.65 16.14
CA TYR A 615 42.03 -19.12 17.44
C TYR A 615 42.68 -20.11 18.40
N LEU A 616 42.49 -21.42 18.19
CA LEU A 616 43.00 -22.49 19.04
C LEU A 616 43.89 -23.49 18.30
N GLY A 617 43.77 -23.58 16.94
CA GLY A 617 44.67 -24.37 16.13
C GLY A 617 46.05 -23.72 16.15
N GLY A 618 47.00 -24.28 16.87
CA GLY A 618 48.37 -23.80 16.89
C GLY A 618 48.98 -23.78 15.49
N ASP A 619 49.91 -22.86 15.24
CA ASP A 619 50.70 -22.72 14.02
C ASP A 619 51.29 -24.08 13.60
N GLY A 620 50.63 -24.72 12.68
CA GLY A 620 51.13 -25.94 12.05
C GLY A 620 51.09 -25.75 10.55
N GLU A 621 52.19 -25.19 10.01
CA GLU A 621 52.68 -25.15 8.61
C GLU A 621 51.64 -25.03 7.48
#